data_98d3e8a3382cb931d85052db81d49775
#
_entry.id   98d3e8a3382cb931d85052db81d49775
#
_cell.length_a   1.000
_cell.length_b   1.000
_cell.length_c   1.000
_cell.angle_alpha   90.00
_cell.angle_beta   90.00
_cell.angle_gamma   90.00
#
_symmetry.space_group_name_H-M   'P 1'
#
loop_
_entity.id
_entity.type
_entity.pdbx_description
1 polymer ?
#
loop_
_entity_poly.entity_id
_entity_poly.type
_entity_poly.pdbx_seq_one_letter_code
_entity_poly.pdbx_strand_id
1 'polypeptide(L)' 'MPARHFGVILGWSDWDQLLLHIKSHDIVFYLEPYTRFAGEAGEQRTFFIQDPSNNFIEFKCFRDKAQIFEVTR' A
#
# COMPACT_ATOMS: atom_id res chain seq x y z
N MET A 1 14.22 -1.41 -20.10
CA MET A 1 13.30 -2.37 -19.44
C MET A 1 12.12 -1.64 -18.84
N PRO A 2 10.91 -2.12 -19.07
CA PRO A 2 9.76 -1.51 -18.41
C PRO A 2 9.83 -1.75 -16.90
N ALA A 3 9.39 -0.79 -16.13
CA ALA A 3 9.31 -0.92 -14.69
C ALA A 3 8.27 -1.98 -14.33
N ARG A 4 8.54 -2.73 -13.27
CA ARG A 4 7.60 -3.71 -12.76
C ARG A 4 6.79 -3.12 -11.62
N HIS A 5 5.55 -3.57 -11.54
CA HIS A 5 4.64 -3.16 -10.48
C HIS A 5 4.26 -4.38 -9.65
N PHE A 6 4.52 -4.29 -8.36
CA PHE A 6 4.15 -5.35 -7.40
C PHE A 6 3.15 -4.78 -6.41
N GLY A 7 2.14 -5.59 -6.08
CA GLY A 7 1.16 -5.20 -5.07
C GLY A 7 1.24 -6.09 -3.85
N VAL A 8 1.21 -5.49 -2.67
CA VAL A 8 1.21 -6.21 -1.39
C VAL A 8 0.02 -5.73 -0.58
N ILE A 9 -0.80 -6.66 -0.09
CA ILE A 9 -1.95 -6.35 0.75
C ILE A 9 -1.58 -6.67 2.19
N LEU A 10 -1.74 -5.69 3.08
CA LEU A 10 -1.40 -5.80 4.50
C LEU A 10 -2.65 -5.59 5.35
N GLY A 11 -2.56 -6.02 6.61
CA GLY A 11 -3.57 -5.64 7.60
C GLY A 11 -3.52 -4.14 7.86
N TRP A 12 -4.61 -3.59 8.38
CA TRP A 12 -4.74 -2.15 8.60
C TRP A 12 -3.64 -1.60 9.50
N SER A 13 -3.37 -2.27 10.64
CA SER A 13 -2.33 -1.82 11.55
C SER A 13 -0.93 -2.13 11.03
N ASP A 14 -0.74 -3.22 10.31
CA ASP A 14 0.55 -3.56 9.73
C ASP A 14 0.97 -2.53 8.70
N TRP A 15 0.02 -2.02 7.93
CA TRP A 15 0.27 -0.97 6.95
C TRP A 15 0.78 0.30 7.63
N ASP A 16 0.16 0.70 8.75
CA ASP A 16 0.61 1.85 9.53
C ASP A 16 2.04 1.67 10.04
N GLN A 17 2.35 0.49 10.55
CA GLN A 17 3.68 0.22 11.08
C GLN A 17 4.73 0.23 9.97
N LEU A 18 4.41 -0.34 8.82
CA LEU A 18 5.31 -0.33 7.68
C LEU A 18 5.52 1.10 7.19
N LEU A 19 4.48 1.90 7.13
CA LEU A 19 4.59 3.30 6.72
C LEU A 19 5.54 4.08 7.61
N LEU A 20 5.42 3.91 8.92
CA LEU A 20 6.31 4.57 9.87
C LEU A 20 7.76 4.10 9.67
N HIS A 21 7.95 2.82 9.44
CA HIS A 21 9.26 2.25 9.19
C HIS A 21 9.90 2.85 7.93
N ILE A 22 9.13 2.94 6.86
CA ILE A 22 9.61 3.51 5.60
C ILE A 22 9.98 4.98 5.77
N LYS A 23 9.15 5.74 6.48
CA LYS A 23 9.43 7.16 6.72
C LYS A 23 10.71 7.37 7.53
N SER A 24 11.05 6.43 8.40
CA SER A 24 12.24 6.54 9.24
C SER A 24 13.54 6.20 8.50
N HIS A 25 13.46 5.68 7.28
CA HIS A 25 14.62 5.22 6.50
C HIS A 25 14.88 6.02 5.24
N ASP A 26 14.35 7.21 5.12
CA ASP A 26 14.54 8.12 3.98
C ASP A 26 14.21 7.48 2.62
N ILE A 27 13.26 6.56 2.62
CA ILE A 27 12.80 5.94 1.38
C ILE A 27 11.87 6.92 0.67
N VAL A 28 12.11 7.13 -0.62
CA VAL A 28 11.31 8.07 -1.39
C VAL A 28 10.01 7.41 -1.84
N PHE A 29 8.89 8.10 -1.60
CA PHE A 29 7.61 7.64 -2.11
C PHE A 29 7.48 8.03 -3.59
N TYR A 30 7.11 7.06 -4.41
CA TYR A 30 6.69 7.36 -5.78
C TYR A 30 5.32 8.01 -5.77
N LEU A 31 4.43 7.51 -4.91
CA LEU A 31 3.12 8.09 -4.67
C LEU A 31 2.89 8.07 -3.17
N GLU A 32 2.69 9.26 -2.59
CA GLU A 32 2.53 9.39 -1.14
C GLU A 32 1.26 8.70 -0.66
N PRO A 33 1.21 8.33 0.64
CA PRO A 33 0.05 7.65 1.21
C PRO A 33 -1.23 8.46 1.01
N TYR A 34 -2.29 7.77 0.58
CA TYR A 34 -3.60 8.38 0.45
C TYR A 34 -4.69 7.33 0.71
N THR A 35 -5.89 7.82 0.99
CA THR A 35 -7.04 6.97 1.28
C THR A 35 -8.01 7.06 0.12
N ARG A 36 -8.46 5.88 -0.35
CA ARG A 36 -9.51 5.80 -1.37
C ARG A 36 -10.81 5.38 -0.70
N PHE A 37 -11.91 5.96 -1.17
CA PHE A 37 -13.26 5.62 -0.70
C PHE A 37 -13.41 5.85 0.80
N ALA A 38 -12.84 6.96 1.30
CA ALA A 38 -12.87 7.27 2.73
C ALA A 38 -14.33 7.37 3.23
N GLY A 39 -14.59 6.69 4.35
CA GLY A 39 -15.93 6.67 4.94
C GLY A 39 -16.90 5.70 4.28
N GLU A 40 -16.48 4.99 3.24
CA GLU A 40 -17.33 4.03 2.53
C GLU A 40 -16.90 2.60 2.85
N ALA A 41 -17.74 1.64 2.46
CA ALA A 41 -17.46 0.23 2.72
C ALA A 41 -16.16 -0.26 2.08
N GLY A 42 -15.78 0.34 0.96
CA GLY A 42 -14.56 -0.01 0.25
C GLY A 42 -13.33 0.77 0.65
N GLU A 43 -13.34 1.41 1.81
CA GLU A 43 -12.23 2.25 2.24
C GLU A 43 -10.92 1.49 2.25
N GLN A 44 -9.92 2.05 1.60
CA GLN A 44 -8.58 1.46 1.53
C GLN A 44 -7.54 2.55 1.54
N ARG A 45 -6.34 2.20 2.01
CA ARG A 45 -5.19 3.11 1.99
C ARG A 45 -4.11 2.48 1.16
N THR A 46 -3.32 3.31 0.46
CA THR A 46 -2.24 2.81 -0.39
C THR A 46 -1.10 3.81 -0.43
N PHE A 47 0.09 3.30 -0.69
CA PHE A 47 1.23 4.12 -1.09
C PHE A 47 2.11 3.30 -2.01
N PHE A 48 2.93 4.00 -2.79
CA PHE A 48 3.89 3.38 -3.70
C PHE A 48 5.29 3.84 -3.36
N ILE A 49 6.23 2.91 -3.38
CA ILE A 49 7.65 3.24 -3.33
C ILE A 49 8.31 2.75 -4.61
N GLN A 50 9.46 3.32 -4.91
CA GLN A 50 10.28 2.90 -6.03
C GLN A 50 11.59 2.36 -5.48
N ASP A 51 11.95 1.13 -5.88
CA ASP A 51 13.21 0.56 -5.46
C ASP A 51 14.36 1.03 -6.36
N PRO A 52 15.64 0.76 -6.00
CA PRO A 52 16.77 1.18 -6.82
C PRO A 52 16.79 0.58 -8.22
N SER A 53 16.05 -0.48 -8.46
CA SER A 53 15.98 -1.14 -9.76
C SER A 53 14.80 -0.64 -10.60
N ASN A 54 14.18 0.47 -10.21
CA ASN A 54 13.03 1.07 -10.89
C ASN A 54 11.77 0.21 -10.85
N ASN A 55 11.65 -0.69 -9.89
CA ASN A 55 10.40 -1.40 -9.65
C ASN A 55 9.51 -0.56 -8.75
N PHE A 56 8.21 -0.59 -9.01
CA PHE A 56 7.23 0.11 -8.20
C PHE A 56 6.51 -0.90 -7.32
N ILE A 57 6.45 -0.62 -6.02
CA ILE A 57 5.80 -1.51 -5.06
C ILE A 57 4.65 -0.75 -4.42
N GLU A 58 3.44 -1.28 -4.57
CA GLU A 58 2.25 -0.74 -3.95
C GLU A 58 1.96 -1.51 -2.67
N PHE A 59 1.78 -0.79 -1.57
CA PHE A 59 1.34 -1.37 -0.31
C PHE A 59 -0.06 -0.87 -0.01
N LYS A 60 -0.99 -1.79 0.11
CA LYS A 60 -2.40 -1.48 0.23
C LYS A 60 -2.99 -2.18 1.45
N CYS A 61 -3.94 -1.54 2.11
CA CYS A 61 -4.73 -2.18 3.16
C CYS A 61 -6.19 -1.80 3.00
N PHE A 62 -7.05 -2.69 3.43
CA PHE A 62 -8.50 -2.47 3.44
C PHE A 62 -8.96 -2.33 4.89
N ARG A 63 -9.90 -1.42 5.11
CA ARG A 63 -10.46 -1.23 6.43
C ARG A 63 -11.30 -2.43 6.86
N ASP A 64 -12.03 -3.04 5.94
CA ASP A 64 -12.89 -4.18 6.20
C ASP A 64 -12.17 -5.46 5.77
N LYS A 65 -11.90 -6.34 6.71
CA LYS A 65 -11.21 -7.60 6.43
C LYS A 65 -11.97 -8.50 5.48
N ALA A 66 -13.29 -8.41 5.46
CA ALA A 66 -14.10 -9.21 4.54
C ALA A 66 -13.77 -8.91 3.08
N GLN A 67 -13.41 -7.67 2.78
CA GLN A 67 -13.05 -7.28 1.42
C GLN A 67 -11.76 -7.94 0.95
N ILE A 68 -10.83 -8.21 1.86
CA ILE A 68 -9.59 -8.89 1.51
C ILE A 68 -9.90 -10.32 1.07
N PHE A 69 -10.81 -10.98 1.75
CA PHE A 69 -11.20 -12.34 1.38
C PHE A 69 -11.92 -12.38 0.04
N GLU A 70 -12.74 -11.40 -0.24
CA GLU A 70 -13.43 -11.31 -1.53
C GLU A 70 -12.45 -11.11 -2.68
N VAL A 71 -11.44 -10.28 -2.47
CA VAL A 71 -10.43 -9.99 -3.49
C VAL A 71 -9.55 -11.20 -3.79
N THR A 72 -9.30 -12.03 -2.79
CA THR A 72 -8.42 -13.18 -2.95
C THR A 72 -9.11 -14.42 -3.54
N ARG A 73 -10.39 -14.37 -3.72
CA ARG A 73 -11.12 -15.46 -4.36
C ARG A 73 -11.10 -15.30 -5.90
#